data_77c0cb3705878ad87f7a448be4df73aa
#
_entry.id   77c0cb3705878ad87f7a448be4df73aa
#
_cell.length_a   1.000
_cell.length_b   1.000
_cell.length_c   1.000
_cell.angle_alpha   90.00
_cell.angle_beta   90.00
_cell.angle_gamma   90.00
#
_symmetry.space_group_name_H-M   'P 1'
#
loop_
_entity.id
_entity.type
_entity.pdbx_description
1 polymer ?
#
loop_
_entity_poly.entity_id
_entity_poly.type
_entity_poly.pdbx_seq_one_letter_code
_entity_poly.pdbx_strand_id
1 'polypeptide(L)'
;KADPKKAIPLVIRANVYDCVDLLLTSEWNDDDFTNFQMSKLNIHPHFFQFDNQASDGVISGFSYDQSMRSYRQFTKKMKDGHHVGMPVPMNAKLLKSTNAGDNTVQIQMAEHSTPFHAGADIIVGIEVPNGKDARWIKSISPDPTKGLAKDGKYTIKFTEAMTHGHKAGQIVSTEYVRYRWWVDVDMGLVFWHDHAFGATTWPHGGIGSTIVEPWGSTYHDPKTGEPIRSGVVADIHGTEPFAYGRNGSFREI
;
A
#
# COMPACT_ATOMS: atom_id res chain seq x y z
N LYS A 1 -7.53 18.61 -3.21
CA LYS A 1 -8.60 17.59 -3.19
C LYS A 1 -8.72 17.06 -4.60
N ALA A 2 -8.67 15.73 -4.78
CA ALA A 2 -8.98 15.14 -6.08
C ALA A 2 -10.42 15.52 -6.47
N ASP A 3 -10.62 15.92 -7.71
CA ASP A 3 -11.96 16.20 -8.23
C ASP A 3 -12.71 14.86 -8.40
N PRO A 4 -13.76 14.58 -7.63
CA PRO A 4 -14.47 13.31 -7.72
C PRO A 4 -15.08 13.05 -9.10
N LYS A 5 -15.26 14.09 -9.92
CA LYS A 5 -15.70 13.96 -11.33
C LYS A 5 -14.60 13.45 -12.26
N LYS A 6 -13.35 13.35 -11.76
CA LYS A 6 -12.18 12.82 -12.47
C LYS A 6 -11.64 11.54 -11.84
N ALA A 7 -12.38 10.93 -10.92
CA ALA A 7 -12.02 9.64 -10.37
C ALA A 7 -12.08 8.58 -11.48
N ILE A 8 -10.93 8.07 -11.85
CA ILE A 8 -10.78 6.96 -12.78
C ILE A 8 -10.54 5.72 -11.93
N PRO A 9 -11.26 4.61 -12.14
CA PRO A 9 -10.97 3.36 -11.45
C PRO A 9 -9.51 2.97 -11.64
N LEU A 10 -8.87 2.50 -10.57
CA LEU A 10 -7.48 2.06 -10.65
C LEU A 10 -7.38 0.84 -11.54
N VAL A 11 -6.55 0.92 -12.57
CA VAL A 11 -6.14 -0.21 -13.41
C VAL A 11 -4.71 -0.56 -13.07
N ILE A 12 -4.51 -1.78 -12.58
CA ILE A 12 -3.18 -2.35 -12.33
C ILE A 12 -2.79 -3.15 -13.57
N ARG A 13 -1.60 -2.89 -14.13
CA ARG A 13 -1.08 -3.63 -15.27
C ARG A 13 0.15 -4.40 -14.89
N ALA A 14 0.24 -5.61 -15.43
CA ALA A 14 1.40 -6.48 -15.28
C ALA A 14 1.56 -7.35 -16.53
N ASN A 15 2.74 -7.87 -16.75
CA ASN A 15 2.98 -8.88 -17.77
C ASN A 15 3.00 -10.27 -17.14
N VAL A 16 2.78 -11.28 -17.95
CA VAL A 16 3.02 -12.66 -17.52
C VAL A 16 4.45 -12.80 -16.98
N TYR A 17 4.59 -13.49 -15.85
CA TYR A 17 5.79 -13.67 -15.03
C TYR A 17 6.26 -12.46 -14.23
N ASP A 18 5.50 -11.39 -14.21
CA ASP A 18 5.76 -10.31 -13.26
C ASP A 18 5.38 -10.71 -11.83
N CYS A 19 6.12 -10.17 -10.87
CA CYS A 19 5.76 -10.18 -9.47
C CYS A 19 5.22 -8.78 -9.12
N VAL A 20 3.93 -8.68 -8.85
CA VAL A 20 3.30 -7.42 -8.43
C VAL A 20 3.51 -7.26 -6.92
N ASP A 21 4.22 -6.20 -6.53
CA ASP A 21 4.43 -5.80 -5.13
C ASP A 21 3.63 -4.52 -4.88
N LEU A 22 2.49 -4.63 -4.21
CA LEU A 22 1.54 -3.55 -4.00
C LEU A 22 1.52 -3.11 -2.54
N LEU A 23 1.83 -1.84 -2.29
CA LEU A 23 1.67 -1.21 -0.98
C LEU A 23 0.35 -0.43 -0.96
N LEU A 24 -0.60 -0.91 -0.18
CA LEU A 24 -1.89 -0.26 -0.01
C LEU A 24 -1.91 0.55 1.28
N THR A 25 -2.20 1.85 1.15
CA THR A 25 -2.47 2.77 2.28
C THR A 25 -3.83 3.41 2.08
N SER A 26 -4.54 3.74 3.16
CA SER A 26 -5.82 4.42 3.10
C SER A 26 -5.68 5.90 3.49
N GLU A 27 -6.23 6.78 2.67
CA GLU A 27 -6.37 8.21 2.96
C GLU A 27 -7.83 8.61 3.19
N TRP A 28 -8.71 7.64 3.33
CA TRP A 28 -10.13 7.91 3.59
C TRP A 28 -10.30 8.71 4.87
N ASN A 29 -11.28 9.62 4.85
CA ASN A 29 -11.65 10.38 6.03
C ASN A 29 -12.79 9.66 6.75
N ASP A 30 -12.58 9.36 8.04
CA ASP A 30 -13.60 8.71 8.86
C ASP A 30 -14.86 9.53 9.05
N ASP A 31 -14.75 10.85 8.93
CA ASP A 31 -15.91 11.73 8.99
C ASP A 31 -16.93 11.43 7.87
N ASP A 32 -16.49 10.74 6.81
CA ASP A 32 -17.33 10.33 5.69
C ASP A 32 -18.09 9.02 5.99
N PHE A 33 -17.76 8.32 7.08
CA PHE A 33 -18.39 7.06 7.49
C PHE A 33 -19.03 7.18 8.86
N THR A 34 -20.31 6.82 8.94
CA THR A 34 -21.06 6.82 10.21
C THR A 34 -20.66 5.68 11.16
N ASN A 35 -20.01 4.67 10.61
CA ASN A 35 -19.47 3.54 11.35
C ASN A 35 -18.01 3.33 10.94
N PHE A 36 -17.11 3.63 11.86
CA PHE A 36 -15.68 3.59 11.59
C PHE A 36 -15.13 2.18 11.24
N GLN A 37 -15.82 1.10 11.58
CA GLN A 37 -15.45 -0.24 11.13
C GLN A 37 -15.52 -0.36 9.59
N MET A 38 -16.36 0.44 8.96
CA MET A 38 -16.51 0.48 7.50
C MET A 38 -15.41 1.28 6.78
N SER A 39 -14.47 1.87 7.50
CA SER A 39 -13.34 2.59 6.92
C SER A 39 -12.13 1.69 6.58
N LYS A 40 -12.20 0.41 6.89
CA LYS A 40 -11.20 -0.56 6.45
C LYS A 40 -11.28 -0.76 4.94
N LEU A 41 -10.12 -0.90 4.34
CA LEU A 41 -9.96 -1.15 2.90
C LEU A 41 -8.96 -2.28 2.71
N ASN A 42 -9.23 -3.16 1.76
CA ASN A 42 -8.28 -4.13 1.25
C ASN A 42 -8.38 -4.23 -0.28
N ILE A 43 -7.55 -5.07 -0.87
CA ILE A 43 -7.62 -5.43 -2.28
C ILE A 43 -7.59 -6.95 -2.39
N HIS A 44 -8.66 -7.51 -2.93
CA HIS A 44 -8.73 -8.91 -3.31
C HIS A 44 -8.60 -9.02 -4.83
N PRO A 45 -7.49 -9.60 -5.34
CA PRO A 45 -7.31 -9.83 -6.77
C PRO A 45 -7.98 -11.13 -7.20
N HIS A 46 -8.28 -11.24 -8.48
CA HIS A 46 -8.77 -12.48 -9.08
C HIS A 46 -7.71 -13.11 -9.98
N PHE A 47 -7.61 -14.44 -9.92
CA PHE A 47 -6.78 -15.29 -10.81
C PHE A 47 -5.26 -15.15 -10.71
N PHE A 48 -4.74 -14.39 -9.76
CA PHE A 48 -3.30 -14.34 -9.45
C PHE A 48 -2.88 -15.48 -8.53
N GLN A 49 -1.61 -15.86 -8.58
CA GLN A 49 -1.01 -16.72 -7.57
C GLN A 49 -0.53 -15.85 -6.39
N PHE A 50 -0.92 -16.20 -5.20
CA PHE A 50 -0.56 -15.47 -3.99
C PHE A 50 -0.64 -16.35 -2.74
N ASP A 51 -0.01 -15.91 -1.67
CA ASP A 51 -0.18 -16.49 -0.35
C ASP A 51 -1.56 -16.09 0.21
N ASN A 52 -2.45 -17.04 0.35
CA ASN A 52 -3.82 -16.82 0.84
C ASN A 52 -3.85 -16.22 2.26
N GLN A 53 -2.82 -16.45 3.08
CA GLN A 53 -2.75 -15.90 4.43
C GLN A 53 -2.29 -14.45 4.48
N ALA A 54 -1.56 -13.98 3.46
CA ALA A 54 -0.91 -12.67 3.51
C ALA A 54 -1.22 -11.76 2.33
N SER A 55 -1.69 -12.27 1.19
CA SER A 55 -1.85 -11.49 -0.04
C SER A 55 -3.17 -11.70 -0.79
N ASP A 56 -4.14 -12.36 -0.15
CA ASP A 56 -5.48 -12.61 -0.69
C ASP A 56 -6.40 -11.39 -0.59
N GLY A 57 -6.23 -10.56 0.43
CA GLY A 57 -7.14 -9.47 0.74
C GLY A 57 -8.47 -9.92 1.35
N VAL A 58 -8.68 -11.22 1.57
CA VAL A 58 -9.88 -11.75 2.23
C VAL A 58 -9.58 -12.02 3.70
N ILE A 59 -10.40 -11.48 4.59
CA ILE A 59 -10.32 -11.78 6.02
C ILE A 59 -11.11 -13.06 6.27
N SER A 60 -10.42 -14.17 6.46
CA SER A 60 -11.05 -15.45 6.74
C SER A 60 -10.24 -16.30 7.71
N GLY A 61 -10.90 -16.80 8.76
CA GLY A 61 -10.37 -17.80 9.66
C GLY A 61 -9.02 -17.44 10.27
N PHE A 62 -7.98 -18.16 9.88
CA PHE A 62 -6.62 -18.02 10.40
C PHE A 62 -5.73 -17.08 9.58
N SER A 63 -6.27 -16.35 8.61
CA SER A 63 -5.49 -15.37 7.85
C SER A 63 -5.14 -14.15 8.70
N TYR A 64 -4.04 -13.47 8.33
CA TYR A 64 -3.73 -12.16 8.89
C TYR A 64 -4.81 -11.15 8.47
N ASP A 65 -5.00 -10.10 9.27
CA ASP A 65 -5.85 -8.97 8.87
C ASP A 65 -5.16 -8.22 7.71
N GLN A 66 -5.64 -8.48 6.51
CA GLN A 66 -5.10 -7.94 5.26
C GLN A 66 -5.82 -6.66 4.83
N SER A 67 -6.43 -5.95 5.77
CA SER A 67 -7.07 -4.66 5.56
C SER A 67 -6.41 -3.59 6.42
N MET A 68 -6.46 -2.33 5.96
CA MET A 68 -5.96 -1.21 6.72
C MET A 68 -7.01 -0.13 6.85
N ARG A 69 -6.80 0.74 7.82
CA ARG A 69 -7.54 1.98 8.02
C ARG A 69 -6.70 3.16 7.57
N SER A 70 -7.34 4.31 7.51
CA SER A 70 -6.59 5.54 7.33
C SER A 70 -5.68 5.80 8.53
N TYR A 71 -4.38 6.03 8.27
CA TYR A 71 -3.45 6.47 9.31
C TYR A 71 -3.88 7.77 10.00
N ARG A 72 -4.75 8.56 9.36
CA ARG A 72 -5.28 9.82 9.90
C ARG A 72 -6.28 9.61 11.02
N GLN A 73 -6.95 8.46 11.09
CA GLN A 73 -7.90 8.13 12.17
C GLN A 73 -7.26 8.21 13.54
N PHE A 74 -6.00 7.88 13.62
CA PHE A 74 -5.26 7.74 14.85
C PHE A 74 -4.59 9.02 15.32
N THR A 75 -4.64 10.07 14.52
CA THR A 75 -4.15 11.40 14.89
C THR A 75 -5.26 12.31 15.44
N LYS A 76 -6.54 11.96 15.28
CA LYS A 76 -7.68 12.68 15.85
C LYS A 76 -7.98 12.16 17.25
N LYS A 77 -7.80 13.02 18.26
CA LYS A 77 -8.49 12.82 19.55
C LYS A 77 -9.98 12.87 19.28
N MET A 78 -10.71 11.80 19.63
CA MET A 78 -12.17 11.86 19.71
C MET A 78 -12.53 13.03 20.63
N LYS A 79 -13.57 13.78 20.30
CA LYS A 79 -14.00 14.98 21.06
C LYS A 79 -14.27 14.71 22.55
N ASP A 80 -14.47 13.44 22.91
CA ASP A 80 -14.79 12.98 24.26
C ASP A 80 -13.64 12.22 24.97
N GLY A 81 -12.47 12.15 24.34
CA GLY A 81 -11.29 11.48 24.91
C GLY A 81 -11.33 9.96 24.95
N HIS A 82 -12.36 9.32 24.40
CA HIS A 82 -12.49 7.88 24.34
C HIS A 82 -11.95 7.32 23.02
N HIS A 83 -10.97 6.43 23.11
CA HIS A 83 -10.62 5.53 22.04
C HIS A 83 -11.58 4.35 22.09
N VAL A 84 -12.57 4.33 21.18
CA VAL A 84 -13.57 3.26 21.15
C VAL A 84 -12.90 1.95 20.76
N GLY A 85 -12.53 1.13 21.74
CA GLY A 85 -12.30 -0.30 21.66
C GLY A 85 -11.38 -0.84 20.54
N MET A 86 -10.52 0.00 19.96
CA MET A 86 -9.69 -0.32 18.81
C MET A 86 -8.23 -0.49 19.22
N PRO A 87 -7.53 -1.48 18.65
CA PRO A 87 -6.09 -1.50 18.78
C PRO A 87 -5.54 -0.16 18.29
N VAL A 88 -4.79 0.53 19.15
CA VAL A 88 -4.09 1.74 18.77
C VAL A 88 -3.04 1.35 17.73
N PRO A 89 -3.01 1.94 16.54
CA PRO A 89 -2.01 1.59 15.56
C PRO A 89 -0.63 1.99 16.05
N MET A 90 0.33 1.23 15.63
CA MET A 90 1.73 1.54 15.89
C MET A 90 2.16 2.68 14.96
N ASN A 91 2.08 3.90 15.47
CA ASN A 91 2.48 5.11 14.78
C ASN A 91 3.58 5.85 15.53
N ALA A 92 4.45 6.48 14.78
CA ALA A 92 5.52 7.34 15.26
C ALA A 92 5.78 8.50 14.30
N LYS A 93 6.58 9.47 14.75
CA LYS A 93 7.10 10.54 13.89
C LYS A 93 8.61 10.47 13.82
N LEU A 94 9.18 10.75 12.66
CA LEU A 94 10.62 10.93 12.52
C LEU A 94 11.09 12.12 13.35
N LEU A 95 12.12 11.91 14.18
CA LEU A 95 12.77 12.97 14.95
C LEU A 95 13.77 13.78 14.11
N LYS A 96 14.35 13.13 13.10
CA LYS A 96 15.35 13.73 12.19
C LYS A 96 15.05 13.37 10.76
N SER A 97 15.41 14.25 9.85
CA SER A 97 15.40 13.94 8.42
C SER A 97 16.44 12.86 8.10
N THR A 98 16.15 12.10 7.06
CA THR A 98 17.01 11.03 6.53
C THR A 98 17.27 11.25 5.05
N ASN A 99 18.28 10.60 4.52
CA ASN A 99 18.61 10.58 3.10
C ASN A 99 18.29 9.21 2.49
N ALA A 100 18.14 9.18 1.17
CA ALA A 100 18.19 7.91 0.46
C ALA A 100 19.52 7.21 0.75
N GLY A 101 19.46 5.90 0.98
CA GLY A 101 20.62 5.10 1.41
C GLY A 101 20.76 4.92 2.92
N ASP A 102 20.08 5.71 3.74
CA ASP A 102 20.07 5.50 5.18
C ASP A 102 19.27 4.23 5.54
N ASN A 103 19.76 3.46 6.49
CA ASN A 103 19.06 2.29 7.03
C ASN A 103 18.71 2.43 8.52
N THR A 104 18.79 3.62 9.05
CA THR A 104 18.53 3.92 10.46
C THR A 104 17.70 5.18 10.58
N VAL A 105 16.68 5.13 11.43
CA VAL A 105 15.81 6.26 11.74
C VAL A 105 15.68 6.46 13.25
N GLN A 106 15.51 7.70 13.68
CA GLN A 106 15.13 8.05 15.03
C GLN A 106 13.67 8.48 15.05
N ILE A 107 12.89 7.91 15.95
CA ILE A 107 11.45 8.13 16.01
C ILE A 107 10.99 8.55 17.40
N GLN A 108 9.89 9.27 17.44
CA GLN A 108 9.06 9.52 18.62
C GLN A 108 7.77 8.76 18.46
N MET A 109 7.49 7.79 19.33
CA MET A 109 6.22 7.08 19.33
C MET A 109 5.07 8.05 19.62
N ALA A 110 3.94 7.82 18.97
CA ALA A 110 2.71 8.54 19.29
C ALA A 110 2.23 8.17 20.69
N GLU A 111 1.55 9.09 21.35
CA GLU A 111 0.96 8.87 22.65
C GLU A 111 -0.01 7.67 22.59
N HIS A 112 0.06 6.77 23.54
CA HIS A 112 -0.71 5.52 23.61
C HIS A 112 -0.45 4.51 22.47
N SER A 113 0.52 4.75 21.61
CA SER A 113 0.91 3.78 20.58
C SER A 113 1.70 2.62 21.18
N THR A 114 1.39 1.41 20.71
CA THR A 114 2.25 0.24 21.00
C THR A 114 3.59 0.43 20.28
N PRO A 115 4.72 0.17 20.95
CA PRO A 115 6.02 0.28 20.30
C PRO A 115 6.20 -0.73 19.17
N PHE A 116 6.96 -0.35 18.15
CA PHE A 116 7.41 -1.29 17.14
C PHE A 116 8.32 -2.35 17.74
N HIS A 117 8.47 -3.48 17.08
CA HIS A 117 9.37 -4.56 17.47
C HIS A 117 10.24 -5.01 16.31
N ALA A 118 11.36 -5.67 16.60
CA ALA A 118 12.18 -6.30 15.57
C ALA A 118 11.37 -7.36 14.80
N GLY A 119 11.56 -7.41 13.48
CA GLY A 119 10.78 -8.27 12.58
C GLY A 119 9.45 -7.69 12.12
N ALA A 120 9.01 -6.53 12.62
CA ALA A 120 7.86 -5.83 12.05
C ALA A 120 8.23 -5.17 10.71
N ASP A 121 7.30 -5.20 9.77
CA ASP A 121 7.37 -4.39 8.55
C ASP A 121 6.64 -3.07 8.80
N ILE A 122 7.32 -1.95 8.54
CA ILE A 122 6.76 -0.61 8.75
C ILE A 122 6.99 0.27 7.53
N ILE A 123 6.12 1.25 7.36
CA ILE A 123 6.23 2.24 6.30
C ILE A 123 6.67 3.59 6.86
N VAL A 124 7.68 4.19 6.24
CA VAL A 124 8.18 5.53 6.54
C VAL A 124 7.61 6.50 5.53
N GLY A 125 7.07 7.64 5.98
CA GLY A 125 6.44 8.64 5.12
C GLY A 125 5.11 8.18 4.55
N ILE A 126 4.27 7.53 5.35
CA ILE A 126 2.97 6.99 4.90
C ILE A 126 2.08 8.04 4.23
N GLU A 127 2.18 9.30 4.64
CA GLU A 127 1.45 10.42 4.09
C GLU A 127 2.05 11.03 2.80
N VAL A 128 3.24 10.56 2.40
CA VAL A 128 3.95 11.14 1.26
C VAL A 128 3.55 10.42 -0.03
N PRO A 129 2.93 11.10 -0.99
CA PRO A 129 2.72 10.52 -2.32
C PRO A 129 4.08 10.23 -2.99
N ASN A 130 4.24 9.06 -3.59
CA ASN A 130 5.44 8.71 -4.38
C ASN A 130 6.80 8.87 -3.64
N GLY A 131 6.87 8.55 -2.37
CA GLY A 131 8.10 8.67 -1.59
C GLY A 131 8.04 7.89 -0.29
N LYS A 132 7.36 6.75 -0.30
CA LYS A 132 7.19 5.87 0.85
C LYS A 132 8.24 4.77 0.82
N ASP A 133 8.72 4.38 1.99
CA ASP A 133 9.63 3.26 2.17
C ASP A 133 9.07 2.24 3.15
N ALA A 134 8.64 1.07 2.66
CA ALA A 134 8.29 -0.07 3.50
C ALA A 134 9.55 -0.88 3.79
N ARG A 135 9.84 -1.13 5.07
CA ARG A 135 11.08 -1.77 5.51
C ARG A 135 10.88 -2.62 6.75
N TRP A 136 11.53 -3.78 6.75
CA TRP A 136 11.59 -4.65 7.91
C TRP A 136 12.55 -4.10 8.97
N ILE A 137 12.09 -4.09 10.22
CA ILE A 137 12.90 -3.70 11.37
C ILE A 137 13.90 -4.82 11.69
N LYS A 138 15.18 -4.54 11.53
CA LYS A 138 16.26 -5.43 11.97
C LYS A 138 16.48 -5.38 13.49
N SER A 139 16.47 -4.17 14.05
CA SER A 139 16.60 -3.93 15.48
C SER A 139 16.01 -2.60 15.89
N ILE A 140 15.61 -2.50 17.16
CA ILE A 140 15.09 -1.28 17.78
C ILE A 140 15.78 -1.07 19.13
N SER A 141 16.15 0.17 19.43
CA SER A 141 16.83 0.54 20.68
C SER A 141 16.24 1.83 21.25
N PRO A 142 15.93 1.88 22.57
CA PRO A 142 15.99 0.75 23.49
C PRO A 142 15.05 -0.39 23.07
N ASP A 143 15.36 -1.61 23.51
CA ASP A 143 14.54 -2.79 23.19
C ASP A 143 13.22 -2.72 23.97
N PRO A 144 12.07 -2.56 23.31
CA PRO A 144 10.77 -2.37 23.97
C PRO A 144 10.30 -3.62 24.73
N THR A 145 10.84 -4.81 24.41
CA THR A 145 10.51 -6.06 25.14
C THR A 145 11.12 -6.07 26.55
N LYS A 146 12.13 -5.24 26.80
CA LYS A 146 12.78 -5.06 28.11
C LYS A 146 12.21 -3.90 28.91
N GLY A 147 11.24 -3.19 28.36
CA GLY A 147 10.61 -2.03 28.96
C GLY A 147 10.49 -0.86 27.99
N LEU A 148 9.48 -0.05 28.17
CA LEU A 148 9.23 1.09 27.31
C LEU A 148 10.21 2.24 27.61
N ALA A 149 10.66 2.91 26.54
CA ALA A 149 11.41 4.15 26.68
C ALA A 149 10.54 5.22 27.36
N LYS A 150 11.03 5.78 28.47
CA LYS A 150 10.29 6.78 29.27
C LYS A 150 9.92 8.03 28.48
N ASP A 151 10.76 8.41 27.51
CA ASP A 151 10.54 9.56 26.62
C ASP A 151 9.91 9.17 25.28
N GLY A 152 9.55 7.88 25.10
CA GLY A 152 8.96 7.36 23.87
C GLY A 152 9.85 7.41 22.64
N LYS A 153 11.17 7.64 22.81
CA LYS A 153 12.11 7.74 21.70
C LYS A 153 12.82 6.42 21.43
N TYR A 154 12.91 6.08 20.15
CA TYR A 154 13.59 4.86 19.70
C TYR A 154 14.45 5.13 18.47
N THR A 155 15.50 4.34 18.34
CA THR A 155 16.29 4.23 17.12
C THR A 155 15.98 2.90 16.46
N ILE A 156 15.54 2.93 15.21
CA ILE A 156 15.23 1.75 14.41
C ILE A 156 16.32 1.57 13.37
N LYS A 157 16.80 0.34 13.22
CA LYS A 157 17.66 -0.09 12.12
C LYS A 157 16.87 -1.04 11.23
N PHE A 158 16.84 -0.77 9.94
CA PHE A 158 16.20 -1.59 8.93
C PHE A 158 17.13 -2.69 8.39
N THR A 159 16.54 -3.72 7.80
CA THR A 159 17.28 -4.77 7.08
C THR A 159 17.91 -4.24 5.80
N GLU A 160 17.24 -3.27 5.16
CA GLU A 160 17.66 -2.66 3.90
C GLU A 160 17.64 -1.13 4.01
N ALA A 161 18.42 -0.46 3.17
CA ALA A 161 18.42 0.99 3.09
C ALA A 161 17.11 1.52 2.49
N MET A 162 16.73 2.74 2.90
CA MET A 162 15.61 3.47 2.31
C MET A 162 15.98 3.96 0.91
N THR A 163 15.00 3.97 0.01
CA THR A 163 15.16 4.45 -1.37
C THR A 163 14.90 5.95 -1.49
N HIS A 164 14.23 6.53 -0.50
CA HIS A 164 13.88 7.95 -0.48
C HIS A 164 14.44 8.64 0.76
N GLY A 165 14.63 9.95 0.64
CA GLY A 165 14.87 10.82 1.79
C GLY A 165 13.56 11.23 2.46
N HIS A 166 13.54 11.26 3.77
CA HIS A 166 12.36 11.61 4.56
C HIS A 166 12.64 12.82 5.46
N LYS A 167 11.63 13.66 5.65
CA LYS A 167 11.74 14.86 6.50
C LYS A 167 11.38 14.52 7.95
N ALA A 168 12.03 15.21 8.89
CA ALA A 168 11.61 15.19 10.29
C ALA A 168 10.11 15.51 10.41
N GLY A 169 9.42 14.81 11.30
CA GLY A 169 7.98 14.94 11.51
C GLY A 169 7.12 14.04 10.63
N GLN A 170 7.67 13.43 9.57
CA GLN A 170 6.92 12.45 8.77
C GLN A 170 6.54 11.22 9.59
N ILE A 171 5.41 10.62 9.20
CA ILE A 171 4.79 9.54 9.95
C ILE A 171 5.43 8.20 9.57
N VAL A 172 5.69 7.41 10.60
CA VAL A 172 6.10 6.00 10.50
C VAL A 172 4.97 5.16 11.07
N SER A 173 4.49 4.17 10.33
CA SER A 173 3.26 3.46 10.67
C SER A 173 3.30 2.00 10.26
N THR A 174 2.43 1.20 10.90
CA THR A 174 2.06 -0.15 10.43
C THR A 174 0.72 -0.17 9.68
N GLU A 175 0.06 0.97 9.52
CA GLU A 175 -1.25 1.06 8.85
C GLU A 175 -1.15 1.03 7.32
N TYR A 176 -0.67 -0.08 6.83
CA TYR A 176 -0.65 -0.43 5.42
C TYR A 176 -0.69 -1.94 5.24
N VAL A 177 -1.02 -2.39 4.05
CA VAL A 177 -0.89 -3.79 3.64
C VAL A 177 0.03 -3.88 2.43
N ARG A 178 0.88 -4.88 2.44
CA ARG A 178 1.75 -5.22 1.33
C ARG A 178 1.29 -6.54 0.74
N TYR A 179 0.81 -6.47 -0.50
CA TYR A 179 0.43 -7.65 -1.27
C TYR A 179 1.55 -8.03 -2.22
N ARG A 180 1.74 -9.34 -2.42
CA ARG A 180 2.64 -9.88 -3.44
C ARG A 180 1.89 -10.91 -4.26
N TRP A 181 1.76 -10.63 -5.54
CA TRP A 181 1.06 -11.49 -6.47
C TRP A 181 1.99 -11.91 -7.59
N TRP A 182 1.94 -13.19 -7.93
CA TRP A 182 2.65 -13.76 -9.06
C TRP A 182 1.69 -13.89 -10.24
N VAL A 183 2.11 -13.39 -11.40
CA VAL A 183 1.32 -13.44 -12.64
C VAL A 183 1.83 -14.60 -13.46
N ASP A 184 1.12 -15.73 -13.45
CA ASP A 184 1.57 -16.98 -14.07
C ASP A 184 0.93 -17.27 -15.41
N VAL A 185 -0.15 -16.56 -15.79
CA VAL A 185 -0.90 -16.82 -17.02
C VAL A 185 -1.41 -15.52 -17.65
N ASP A 186 -1.46 -15.48 -18.98
CA ASP A 186 -2.10 -14.41 -19.75
C ASP A 186 -3.63 -14.51 -19.58
N MET A 187 -4.17 -13.72 -18.67
CA MET A 187 -5.60 -13.74 -18.37
C MET A 187 -6.34 -12.51 -18.92
N GLY A 188 -5.62 -11.56 -19.53
CA GLY A 188 -6.21 -10.32 -20.01
C GLY A 188 -6.83 -9.49 -18.88
N LEU A 189 -8.08 -9.04 -19.08
CA LEU A 189 -8.80 -8.21 -18.12
C LEU A 189 -9.47 -9.04 -17.04
N VAL A 190 -9.11 -8.78 -15.78
CA VAL A 190 -9.80 -9.25 -14.58
C VAL A 190 -10.06 -8.08 -13.65
N PHE A 191 -10.90 -8.26 -12.64
CA PHE A 191 -11.15 -7.21 -11.67
C PHE A 191 -10.50 -7.52 -10.31
N TRP A 192 -10.30 -6.48 -9.52
CA TRP A 192 -10.02 -6.54 -8.10
C TRP A 192 -11.07 -5.74 -7.34
N HIS A 193 -11.29 -6.05 -6.09
CA HIS A 193 -12.22 -5.31 -5.25
C HIS A 193 -11.87 -5.40 -3.78
N ASP A 194 -12.41 -4.46 -2.99
CA ASP A 194 -12.42 -4.59 -1.55
C ASP A 194 -13.33 -5.73 -1.11
N HIS A 195 -12.82 -6.60 -0.27
CA HIS A 195 -13.55 -7.75 0.26
C HIS A 195 -13.90 -7.61 1.75
N ALA A 196 -13.50 -6.50 2.39
CA ALA A 196 -13.85 -6.23 3.79
C ALA A 196 -15.27 -5.67 3.92
N PHE A 197 -15.56 -4.59 3.20
CA PHE A 197 -16.84 -3.86 3.27
C PHE A 197 -17.33 -3.43 1.89
N GLY A 198 -17.34 -4.35 0.94
CA GLY A 198 -17.61 -4.08 -0.47
C GLY A 198 -18.85 -3.22 -0.74
N ALA A 199 -19.96 -3.47 -0.04
CA ALA A 199 -21.18 -2.68 -0.20
C ALA A 199 -20.98 -1.18 0.05
N THR A 200 -20.01 -0.80 0.93
CA THR A 200 -19.70 0.59 1.23
C THR A 200 -18.56 1.11 0.37
N THR A 201 -17.53 0.27 0.12
CA THR A 201 -16.28 0.72 -0.49
C THR A 201 -16.32 0.74 -2.01
N TRP A 202 -17.06 -0.17 -2.64
CA TRP A 202 -17.13 -0.22 -4.10
C TRP A 202 -17.72 1.07 -4.74
N PRO A 203 -18.80 1.65 -4.20
CA PRO A 203 -19.27 2.95 -4.71
C PRO A 203 -18.27 4.10 -4.53
N HIS A 204 -17.28 3.91 -3.67
CA HIS A 204 -16.24 4.91 -3.36
C HIS A 204 -14.87 4.55 -3.96
N GLY A 205 -14.83 3.66 -4.96
CA GLY A 205 -13.61 3.31 -5.67
C GLY A 205 -12.86 2.09 -5.12
N GLY A 206 -13.48 1.31 -4.21
CA GLY A 206 -12.94 0.04 -3.73
C GLY A 206 -13.10 -1.11 -4.74
N ILE A 207 -13.09 -0.81 -6.03
CA ILE A 207 -13.15 -1.75 -7.15
C ILE A 207 -12.34 -1.19 -8.31
N GLY A 208 -11.72 -2.05 -9.09
CA GLY A 208 -10.98 -1.68 -10.28
C GLY A 208 -10.61 -2.90 -11.11
N SER A 209 -9.69 -2.72 -12.01
CA SER A 209 -9.26 -3.76 -12.94
C SER A 209 -7.79 -4.08 -12.79
N THR A 210 -7.46 -5.33 -13.11
CA THR A 210 -6.10 -5.75 -13.40
C THR A 210 -6.05 -6.26 -14.83
N ILE A 211 -5.07 -5.81 -15.60
CA ILE A 211 -4.86 -6.25 -16.97
C ILE A 211 -3.52 -6.93 -17.05
N VAL A 212 -3.51 -8.17 -17.49
CA VAL A 212 -2.31 -8.96 -17.71
C VAL A 212 -2.03 -9.02 -19.21
N GLU A 213 -0.86 -8.53 -19.57
CA GLU A 213 -0.36 -8.56 -20.93
C GLU A 213 0.59 -9.75 -21.14
N PRO A 214 0.81 -10.19 -22.38
CA PRO A 214 1.84 -11.18 -22.69
C PRO A 214 3.21 -10.77 -22.16
N TRP A 215 4.05 -11.74 -21.87
CA TRP A 215 5.41 -11.52 -21.39
C TRP A 215 6.20 -10.57 -22.29
N GLY A 216 6.90 -9.62 -21.67
CA GLY A 216 7.76 -8.66 -22.36
C GLY A 216 7.04 -7.49 -23.04
N SER A 217 5.73 -7.33 -22.81
CA SER A 217 4.99 -6.14 -23.28
C SER A 217 5.53 -4.86 -22.66
N THR A 218 5.56 -3.79 -23.45
CA THR A 218 6.00 -2.46 -23.01
C THR A 218 4.94 -1.41 -23.27
N TYR A 219 4.94 -0.35 -22.47
CA TYR A 219 3.91 0.70 -22.47
C TYR A 219 4.54 2.03 -22.84
N HIS A 220 3.96 2.73 -23.79
CA HIS A 220 4.52 3.97 -24.34
C HIS A 220 3.48 5.10 -24.36
N ASP A 221 3.94 6.32 -24.16
CA ASP A 221 3.13 7.52 -24.34
C ASP A 221 2.78 7.68 -25.82
N PRO A 222 1.49 7.77 -26.18
CA PRO A 222 1.09 7.83 -27.59
C PRO A 222 1.53 9.10 -28.34
N LYS A 223 1.93 10.15 -27.62
CA LYS A 223 2.36 11.42 -28.21
C LYS A 223 3.87 11.47 -28.44
N THR A 224 4.61 10.90 -27.49
CA THR A 224 6.08 11.01 -27.50
C THR A 224 6.77 9.72 -27.92
N GLY A 225 6.07 8.57 -27.80
CA GLY A 225 6.66 7.24 -27.99
C GLY A 225 7.55 6.79 -26.83
N GLU A 226 7.74 7.61 -25.81
CA GLU A 226 8.59 7.29 -24.67
C GLU A 226 7.95 6.24 -23.73
N PRO A 227 8.75 5.37 -23.11
CA PRO A 227 8.24 4.40 -22.13
C PRO A 227 7.57 5.10 -20.95
N ILE A 228 6.41 4.58 -20.52
CA ILE A 228 5.66 5.07 -19.35
C ILE A 228 5.37 3.95 -18.38
N ARG A 229 5.24 4.32 -17.08
CA ARG A 229 4.81 3.41 -16.02
C ARG A 229 3.42 3.73 -15.48
N SER A 230 2.85 4.84 -15.90
CA SER A 230 1.54 5.30 -15.47
C SER A 230 0.97 6.25 -16.50
N GLY A 231 -0.32 6.16 -16.77
CA GLY A 231 -1.02 7.02 -17.72
C GLY A 231 -2.47 6.61 -17.85
N VAL A 232 -3.24 7.44 -18.57
CA VAL A 232 -4.66 7.17 -18.91
C VAL A 232 -4.81 6.52 -20.28
N VAL A 233 -3.80 6.68 -21.13
CA VAL A 233 -3.71 6.13 -22.48
C VAL A 233 -2.30 5.63 -22.70
N ALA A 234 -2.15 4.48 -23.32
CA ALA A 234 -0.86 3.91 -23.67
C ALA A 234 -0.89 3.23 -25.03
N ASP A 235 0.20 3.33 -25.79
CA ASP A 235 0.51 2.40 -26.86
C ASP A 235 1.24 1.21 -26.24
N ILE A 236 0.70 0.01 -26.42
CA ILE A 236 1.21 -1.23 -25.86
C ILE A 236 1.90 -2.02 -26.97
N HIS A 237 3.17 -2.30 -26.77
CA HIS A 237 3.98 -3.07 -27.70
C HIS A 237 4.22 -4.46 -27.15
N GLY A 238 3.59 -5.46 -27.75
CA GLY A 238 3.80 -6.88 -27.45
C GLY A 238 5.02 -7.42 -28.15
N THR A 239 5.70 -8.38 -27.56
CA THR A 239 6.87 -9.08 -28.12
C THR A 239 6.51 -10.31 -28.93
N GLU A 240 5.34 -10.91 -28.66
CA GLU A 240 4.84 -12.10 -29.33
C GLU A 240 3.52 -11.79 -30.03
N PRO A 241 3.22 -12.44 -31.16
CA PRO A 241 1.89 -12.36 -31.74
C PRO A 241 0.89 -12.90 -30.73
N PHE A 242 -0.13 -12.11 -30.43
CA PHE A 242 -1.24 -12.60 -29.60
C PHE A 242 -1.87 -13.85 -30.21
N ALA A 243 -2.37 -14.74 -29.36
CA ALA A 243 -3.03 -15.99 -29.76
C ALA A 243 -4.16 -15.82 -30.78
N TYR A 244 -4.57 -14.59 -31.05
CA TYR A 244 -5.63 -14.22 -32.01
C TYR A 244 -5.11 -13.53 -33.28
N GLY A 245 -3.84 -13.69 -33.62
CA GLY A 245 -3.28 -13.21 -34.90
C GLY A 245 -3.07 -11.69 -35.03
N ARG A 246 -2.99 -10.98 -33.93
CA ARG A 246 -2.62 -9.56 -33.92
C ARG A 246 -1.12 -9.38 -33.83
N ASN A 247 -0.57 -8.34 -34.46
CA ASN A 247 0.86 -8.02 -34.47
C ASN A 247 1.39 -7.47 -33.14
N GLY A 248 0.87 -7.90 -32.04
CA GLY A 248 1.44 -7.60 -30.74
C GLY A 248 1.38 -6.15 -30.25
N SER A 249 0.90 -5.19 -31.07
CA SER A 249 0.84 -3.78 -30.66
C SER A 249 -0.55 -3.21 -30.81
N PHE A 250 -1.00 -2.46 -29.81
CA PHE A 250 -2.31 -1.82 -29.80
C PHE A 250 -2.32 -0.56 -28.94
N ARG A 251 -3.31 0.28 -29.14
CA ARG A 251 -3.58 1.47 -28.31
C ARG A 251 -4.76 1.20 -27.43
N GLU A 252 -4.60 1.52 -26.16
CA GLU A 252 -5.66 1.51 -25.19
C GLU A 252 -6.01 2.93 -24.72
N ILE A 253 -7.31 3.21 -24.63
CA ILE A 253 -7.88 4.51 -24.30
C ILE A 253 -8.81 4.36 -23.10
#